data_73906f856e09a04d772ff4775857b878
#
_entry.id   73906f856e09a04d772ff4775857b878
#
_cell.length_a   1.000
_cell.length_b   1.000
_cell.length_c   1.000
_cell.angle_alpha   90.00
_cell.angle_beta   90.00
_cell.angle_gamma   90.00
#
_symmetry.space_group_name_H-M   'P 1'
#
loop_
_entity.id
_entity.type
_entity.pdbx_description
1 polymer ?
#
loop_
_entity_poly.entity_id
_entity_poly.type
_entity_poly.pdbx_seq_one_letter_code
_entity_poly.pdbx_strand_id
1 'polypeptide(L)'
;GESLLILKPAQLYTVQPGDSVYSISQTFSLGRNELYRLNPGLSAQERLYPGQVLVTKLEDTPNYEAQLMGYAYPWVSGRVLRGMLPYAQALAPFTYGFTETGELVRPDDEQMRALAKDFGVTTLLHLSTLTEQGSFSAQRAGAVLENETARAALIRNTVREMRDGGFSGVDVDFEFLGRTLAASYTAFLQELSQAVHTAGGYLMAAVAPKTSDTQPGVLYEGHDYAAIGKAADQVLLMTYEWGYTYGPPMAVAPIDAVERVVRYAVSRIEPGKLLLGFPNYAYD
;
A
#
# COMPACT_ATOMS: atom_id res chain seq x y z
N GLY A 1 27.30 4.40 7.85
CA GLY A 1 27.85 3.45 6.90
C GLY A 1 26.72 2.81 6.11
N GLU A 2 26.93 2.62 4.81
CA GLU A 2 26.00 1.89 3.97
C GLU A 2 26.16 0.39 4.23
N SER A 3 25.04 -0.33 4.31
CA SER A 3 25.04 -1.80 4.35
C SER A 3 24.73 -2.34 2.97
N LEU A 4 25.53 -3.31 2.52
CA LEU A 4 25.31 -3.99 1.24
C LEU A 4 24.85 -5.42 1.51
N LEU A 5 23.76 -5.82 0.86
CA LEU A 5 23.36 -7.23 0.79
C LEU A 5 24.12 -7.89 -0.36
N ILE A 6 24.98 -8.86 -0.05
CA ILE A 6 25.68 -9.65 -1.05
C ILE A 6 24.98 -10.99 -1.20
N LEU A 7 24.28 -11.16 -2.30
CA LEU A 7 23.66 -12.43 -2.65
C LEU A 7 24.70 -13.33 -3.34
N LYS A 8 24.79 -14.58 -2.88
CA LYS A 8 25.72 -15.57 -3.45
C LYS A 8 24.98 -16.49 -4.41
N PRO A 9 25.29 -16.43 -5.72
CA PRO A 9 24.69 -17.33 -6.69
C PRO A 9 25.18 -18.76 -6.51
N ALA A 10 24.24 -19.72 -6.37
CA ALA A 10 24.51 -21.15 -6.47
C ALA A 10 24.47 -21.65 -7.92
N GLN A 11 23.68 -20.98 -8.78
CA GLN A 11 23.55 -21.36 -10.18
C GLN A 11 23.42 -20.13 -11.07
N LEU A 12 24.17 -20.15 -12.16
CA LEU A 12 24.15 -19.13 -13.20
C LEU A 12 23.70 -19.73 -14.53
N TYR A 13 23.05 -18.91 -15.35
CA TYR A 13 22.65 -19.26 -16.71
C TYR A 13 23.04 -18.17 -17.68
N THR A 14 23.64 -18.54 -18.80
CA THR A 14 23.95 -17.60 -19.89
C THR A 14 22.86 -17.66 -20.95
N VAL A 15 22.17 -16.55 -21.15
CA VAL A 15 21.07 -16.40 -22.11
C VAL A 15 21.50 -16.78 -23.52
N GLN A 16 20.75 -17.65 -24.18
CA GLN A 16 20.99 -18.11 -25.55
C GLN A 16 20.10 -17.35 -26.55
N PRO A 17 20.46 -17.32 -27.83
CA PRO A 17 19.59 -16.80 -28.88
C PRO A 17 18.23 -17.53 -28.88
N GLY A 18 17.12 -16.75 -28.84
CA GLY A 18 15.77 -17.30 -28.79
C GLY A 18 15.20 -17.47 -27.39
N ASP A 19 15.99 -17.27 -26.35
CA ASP A 19 15.49 -17.31 -24.96
C ASP A 19 14.53 -16.17 -24.66
N SER A 20 13.62 -16.46 -23.75
CA SER A 20 12.68 -15.53 -23.13
C SER A 20 12.69 -15.73 -21.62
N VAL A 21 12.22 -14.72 -20.87
CA VAL A 21 11.99 -14.87 -19.42
C VAL A 21 11.12 -16.09 -19.14
N TYR A 22 10.09 -16.31 -19.96
CA TYR A 22 9.22 -17.47 -19.83
C TYR A 22 9.96 -18.80 -20.03
N SER A 23 10.71 -18.97 -21.14
CA SER A 23 11.43 -20.22 -21.41
C SER A 23 12.48 -20.54 -20.35
N ILE A 24 13.22 -19.53 -19.88
CA ILE A 24 14.20 -19.69 -18.81
C ILE A 24 13.51 -20.06 -17.48
N SER A 25 12.40 -19.36 -17.12
CA SER A 25 11.65 -19.71 -15.92
C SER A 25 11.16 -21.15 -15.92
N GLN A 26 10.65 -21.63 -17.06
CA GLN A 26 10.23 -23.04 -17.21
C GLN A 26 11.40 -24.03 -17.07
N THR A 27 12.55 -23.72 -17.71
CA THR A 27 13.73 -24.58 -17.67
C THR A 27 14.26 -24.80 -16.25
N PHE A 28 14.20 -23.74 -15.41
CA PHE A 28 14.68 -23.79 -14.03
C PHE A 28 13.58 -24.00 -12.98
N SER A 29 12.34 -24.24 -13.41
CA SER A 29 11.17 -24.40 -12.52
C SER A 29 10.96 -23.21 -11.57
N LEU A 30 11.19 -22.01 -12.07
CA LEU A 30 11.00 -20.73 -11.36
C LEU A 30 9.70 -20.07 -11.78
N GLY A 31 9.09 -19.31 -10.88
CA GLY A 31 8.09 -18.32 -11.25
C GLY A 31 8.74 -17.13 -11.98
N ARG A 32 8.01 -16.46 -12.90
CA ARG A 32 8.51 -15.27 -13.60
C ARG A 32 9.02 -14.19 -12.63
N ASN A 33 8.23 -13.88 -11.61
CA ASN A 33 8.60 -12.88 -10.61
C ASN A 33 9.79 -13.34 -9.74
N GLU A 34 9.93 -14.64 -9.52
CA GLU A 34 11.08 -15.20 -8.81
C GLU A 34 12.37 -14.99 -9.62
N LEU A 35 12.36 -15.28 -10.92
CA LEU A 35 13.51 -15.00 -11.79
C LEU A 35 13.87 -13.50 -11.80
N TYR A 36 12.86 -12.62 -11.75
CA TYR A 36 13.09 -11.17 -11.64
C TYR A 36 13.71 -10.80 -10.29
N ARG A 37 13.23 -11.37 -9.17
CA ARG A 37 13.81 -11.13 -7.84
C ARG A 37 15.26 -11.60 -7.72
N LEU A 38 15.60 -12.71 -8.37
CA LEU A 38 16.98 -13.20 -8.45
C LEU A 38 17.88 -12.29 -9.29
N ASN A 39 17.31 -11.49 -10.18
CA ASN A 39 18.03 -10.60 -11.12
C ASN A 39 17.46 -9.19 -11.09
N PRO A 40 17.76 -8.39 -10.03
CA PRO A 40 17.24 -7.03 -9.87
C PRO A 40 17.50 -6.18 -11.12
N GLY A 41 16.48 -5.45 -11.55
CA GLY A 41 16.53 -4.61 -12.75
C GLY A 41 16.18 -5.33 -14.06
N LEU A 42 16.14 -6.65 -14.11
CA LEU A 42 15.77 -7.40 -15.30
C LEU A 42 14.35 -7.07 -15.78
N SER A 43 13.39 -6.99 -14.86
CA SER A 43 12.00 -6.63 -15.16
C SER A 43 11.84 -5.21 -15.72
N ALA A 44 12.73 -4.30 -15.35
CA ALA A 44 12.74 -2.91 -15.83
C ALA A 44 13.40 -2.76 -17.23
N GLN A 45 14.17 -3.75 -17.68
CA GLN A 45 14.87 -3.72 -18.98
C GLN A 45 14.00 -4.16 -20.16
N GLU A 46 12.91 -4.88 -19.91
CA GLU A 46 11.95 -5.41 -20.91
C GLU A 46 12.53 -6.35 -21.96
N ARG A 47 13.84 -6.57 -22.01
CA ARG A 47 14.53 -7.39 -23.01
C ARG A 47 15.65 -8.22 -22.39
N LEU A 48 15.81 -9.43 -22.92
CA LEU A 48 16.99 -10.28 -22.71
C LEU A 48 17.94 -10.14 -23.89
N TYR A 49 19.23 -10.27 -23.60
CA TYR A 49 20.28 -10.26 -24.64
C TYR A 49 21.05 -11.57 -24.57
N PRO A 50 21.30 -12.23 -25.70
CA PRO A 50 22.22 -13.38 -25.77
C PRO A 50 23.58 -13.04 -25.14
N GLY A 51 24.08 -13.94 -24.29
CA GLY A 51 25.32 -13.72 -23.55
C GLY A 51 25.11 -13.05 -22.17
N GLN A 52 23.94 -12.52 -21.88
CA GLN A 52 23.61 -12.02 -20.53
C GLN A 52 23.63 -13.16 -19.52
N VAL A 53 24.25 -12.93 -18.36
CA VAL A 53 24.30 -13.92 -17.29
C VAL A 53 23.20 -13.64 -16.27
N LEU A 54 22.37 -14.65 -15.98
CA LEU A 54 21.31 -14.58 -15.00
C LEU A 54 21.58 -15.53 -13.84
N VAL A 55 21.20 -15.10 -12.64
CA VAL A 55 21.13 -15.95 -11.46
C VAL A 55 19.84 -16.76 -11.49
N THR A 56 19.94 -18.07 -11.39
CA THR A 56 18.78 -18.99 -11.36
C THR A 56 18.61 -19.67 -10.02
N LYS A 57 19.61 -19.57 -9.12
CA LYS A 57 19.52 -20.05 -7.74
C LYS A 57 20.52 -19.32 -6.85
N LEU A 58 20.14 -19.05 -5.59
CA LEU A 58 21.03 -18.56 -4.54
C LEU A 58 21.50 -19.71 -3.64
N GLU A 59 22.65 -19.53 -2.96
CA GLU A 59 23.17 -20.49 -1.97
C GLU A 59 22.28 -20.50 -0.71
N ASP A 60 21.82 -19.32 -0.27
CA ASP A 60 21.02 -19.17 0.92
C ASP A 60 19.51 -19.20 0.59
N THR A 61 18.73 -19.87 1.45
CA THR A 61 17.27 -19.81 1.40
C THR A 61 16.78 -18.70 2.32
N PRO A 62 15.73 -17.96 1.91
CA PRO A 62 15.11 -16.96 2.80
C PRO A 62 14.64 -17.57 4.11
N ASN A 63 14.90 -16.89 5.22
CA ASN A 63 14.48 -17.34 6.56
C ASN A 63 13.03 -17.00 6.87
N TYR A 64 12.40 -16.14 6.08
CA TYR A 64 11.00 -15.68 6.24
C TYR A 64 10.46 -15.15 4.92
N GLU A 65 9.13 -15.12 4.82
CA GLU A 65 8.41 -14.42 3.76
C GLU A 65 7.91 -13.08 4.30
N ALA A 66 8.12 -12.02 3.54
CA ALA A 66 7.53 -10.71 3.81
C ALA A 66 6.44 -10.41 2.78
N GLN A 67 5.30 -9.91 3.23
CA GLN A 67 4.30 -9.33 2.35
C GLN A 67 4.64 -7.86 2.13
N LEU A 68 4.75 -7.45 0.88
CA LEU A 68 5.05 -6.09 0.48
C LEU A 68 3.89 -5.49 -0.30
N MET A 69 3.39 -4.37 0.16
CA MET A 69 2.44 -3.52 -0.55
C MET A 69 3.11 -2.21 -0.92
N GLY A 70 2.85 -1.71 -2.12
CA GLY A 70 3.35 -0.41 -2.58
C GLY A 70 2.22 0.59 -2.82
N TYR A 71 2.48 1.86 -2.49
CA TYR A 71 1.71 2.99 -2.98
C TYR A 71 2.46 3.63 -4.14
N ALA A 72 1.75 4.02 -5.17
CA ALA A 72 2.36 4.69 -6.30
C ALA A 72 1.44 5.76 -6.89
N TYR A 73 2.01 6.92 -7.22
CA TYR A 73 1.29 7.95 -7.95
C TYR A 73 1.04 7.52 -9.41
N PRO A 74 -0.09 7.90 -10.03
CA PRO A 74 -0.44 7.52 -11.40
C PRO A 74 0.62 7.90 -12.45
N TRP A 75 1.41 8.95 -12.20
CA TRP A 75 2.49 9.39 -13.08
C TRP A 75 3.83 8.68 -12.88
N VAL A 76 3.91 7.66 -12.01
CA VAL A 76 5.13 6.87 -11.85
C VAL A 76 5.52 6.24 -13.19
N SER A 77 6.81 6.28 -13.54
CA SER A 77 7.24 5.68 -14.79
C SER A 77 7.04 4.16 -14.80
N GLY A 78 6.58 3.60 -15.92
CA GLY A 78 6.40 2.16 -16.07
C GLY A 78 7.69 1.36 -15.81
N ARG A 79 8.86 1.94 -16.04
CA ARG A 79 10.15 1.32 -15.72
C ARG A 79 10.35 1.13 -14.21
N VAL A 80 10.06 2.17 -13.41
CA VAL A 80 10.15 2.11 -11.95
C VAL A 80 9.16 1.08 -11.41
N LEU A 81 7.91 1.14 -11.90
CA LEU A 81 6.86 0.23 -11.49
C LEU A 81 7.21 -1.23 -11.80
N ARG A 82 7.68 -1.55 -13.01
CA ARG A 82 8.17 -2.90 -13.38
C ARG A 82 9.32 -3.38 -12.49
N GLY A 83 10.19 -2.48 -12.03
CA GLY A 83 11.27 -2.81 -11.10
C GLY A 83 10.77 -3.24 -9.73
N MET A 84 9.66 -2.69 -9.27
CA MET A 84 9.07 -2.96 -7.95
C MET A 84 8.09 -4.14 -7.94
N LEU A 85 7.26 -4.28 -8.98
CA LEU A 85 6.16 -5.26 -9.03
C LEU A 85 6.56 -6.70 -8.75
N PRO A 86 7.74 -7.22 -9.14
CA PRO A 86 8.14 -8.59 -8.81
C PRO A 86 8.21 -8.88 -7.30
N TYR A 87 8.35 -7.85 -6.48
CA TYR A 87 8.48 -7.96 -5.02
C TYR A 87 7.16 -7.72 -4.29
N ALA A 88 6.17 -7.09 -4.94
CA ALA A 88 4.91 -6.71 -4.33
C ALA A 88 3.84 -7.82 -4.43
N GLN A 89 3.01 -7.93 -3.41
CA GLN A 89 1.76 -8.70 -3.43
C GLN A 89 0.56 -7.80 -3.74
N ALA A 90 0.64 -6.53 -3.36
CA ALA A 90 -0.41 -5.55 -3.63
C ALA A 90 0.16 -4.19 -4.05
N LEU A 91 -0.62 -3.44 -4.81
CA LEU A 91 -0.35 -2.07 -5.23
C LEU A 91 -1.60 -1.22 -5.03
N ALA A 92 -1.45 -0.05 -4.43
CA ALA A 92 -2.50 0.95 -4.29
C ALA A 92 -2.18 2.19 -5.13
N PRO A 93 -2.91 2.45 -6.22
CA PRO A 93 -2.82 3.71 -6.95
C PRO A 93 -3.23 4.88 -6.05
N PHE A 94 -2.38 5.85 -5.85
CA PHE A 94 -2.60 6.99 -4.97
C PHE A 94 -3.10 8.19 -5.80
N THR A 95 -4.36 8.66 -5.72
CA THR A 95 -5.45 8.23 -4.84
C THR A 95 -6.80 8.53 -5.50
N TYR A 96 -7.82 7.77 -5.12
CA TYR A 96 -9.21 8.13 -5.37
C TYR A 96 -9.67 9.14 -4.34
N GLY A 97 -10.15 10.29 -4.80
CA GLY A 97 -10.84 11.27 -3.97
C GLY A 97 -12.36 11.12 -4.05
N PHE A 98 -13.07 11.99 -3.36
CA PHE A 98 -14.53 12.05 -3.44
C PHE A 98 -15.06 13.47 -3.21
N THR A 99 -16.30 13.72 -3.65
CA THR A 99 -17.02 14.97 -3.41
C THR A 99 -17.79 14.93 -2.09
N GLU A 100 -18.28 16.08 -1.62
CA GLU A 100 -19.15 16.18 -0.43
C GLU A 100 -20.49 15.43 -0.59
N THR A 101 -20.85 15.03 -1.81
CA THR A 101 -22.04 14.22 -2.14
C THR A 101 -21.75 12.73 -2.28
N GLY A 102 -20.48 12.31 -2.11
CA GLY A 102 -20.06 10.91 -2.20
C GLY A 102 -19.79 10.39 -3.61
N GLU A 103 -19.63 11.27 -4.60
CA GLU A 103 -19.16 10.87 -5.93
C GLU A 103 -17.65 10.72 -5.93
N LEU A 104 -17.13 9.68 -6.62
CA LEU A 104 -15.68 9.44 -6.70
C LEU A 104 -14.99 10.37 -7.70
N VAL A 105 -13.80 10.82 -7.33
CA VAL A 105 -12.83 11.49 -8.21
C VAL A 105 -11.72 10.49 -8.49
N ARG A 106 -11.64 10.01 -9.73
CA ARG A 106 -10.72 8.93 -10.14
C ARG A 106 -9.37 9.47 -10.58
N PRO A 107 -8.26 8.85 -10.20
CA PRO A 107 -6.97 9.08 -10.82
C PRO A 107 -6.89 8.39 -12.20
N ASP A 108 -5.91 8.77 -13.02
CA ASP A 108 -5.56 8.05 -14.25
C ASP A 108 -4.62 6.88 -13.92
N ASP A 109 -5.19 5.76 -13.50
CA ASP A 109 -4.45 4.60 -12.99
C ASP A 109 -4.52 3.34 -13.88
N GLU A 110 -5.15 3.41 -15.05
CA GLU A 110 -5.39 2.25 -15.92
C GLU A 110 -4.10 1.53 -16.31
N GLN A 111 -3.07 2.29 -16.70
CA GLN A 111 -1.78 1.73 -17.09
C GLN A 111 -1.10 1.04 -15.89
N MET A 112 -1.20 1.62 -14.71
CA MET A 112 -0.64 1.07 -13.48
C MET A 112 -1.31 -0.25 -13.12
N ARG A 113 -2.65 -0.31 -13.14
CA ARG A 113 -3.43 -1.53 -12.87
C ARG A 113 -3.16 -2.62 -13.92
N ALA A 114 -3.04 -2.25 -15.18
CA ALA A 114 -2.68 -3.19 -16.25
C ALA A 114 -1.31 -3.82 -16.01
N LEU A 115 -0.31 -3.02 -15.62
CA LEU A 115 1.01 -3.53 -15.26
C LEU A 115 0.97 -4.43 -14.02
N ALA A 116 0.28 -4.03 -12.96
CA ALA A 116 0.13 -4.86 -11.75
C ALA A 116 -0.47 -6.23 -12.10
N LYS A 117 -1.53 -6.24 -12.91
CA LYS A 117 -2.17 -7.48 -13.39
C LYS A 117 -1.20 -8.36 -14.19
N ASP A 118 -0.37 -7.78 -15.07
CA ASP A 118 0.62 -8.53 -15.84
C ASP A 118 1.65 -9.23 -14.95
N PHE A 119 2.00 -8.64 -13.82
CA PHE A 119 2.88 -9.24 -12.81
C PHE A 119 2.16 -10.13 -11.79
N GLY A 120 0.85 -10.27 -11.86
CA GLY A 120 0.05 -11.05 -10.89
C GLY A 120 -0.04 -10.36 -9.53
N VAL A 121 0.14 -9.03 -9.48
CA VAL A 121 0.02 -8.21 -8.28
C VAL A 121 -1.41 -7.71 -8.17
N THR A 122 -2.03 -7.87 -6.99
CA THR A 122 -3.38 -7.37 -6.74
C THR A 122 -3.39 -5.85 -6.62
N THR A 123 -4.53 -5.21 -6.87
CA THR A 123 -4.68 -3.78 -6.66
C THR A 123 -5.75 -3.48 -5.62
N LEU A 124 -5.51 -2.44 -4.81
CA LEU A 124 -6.48 -1.88 -3.88
C LEU A 124 -6.95 -0.51 -4.35
N LEU A 125 -8.24 -0.26 -4.23
CA LEU A 125 -8.79 1.09 -4.40
C LEU A 125 -8.41 1.91 -3.18
N HIS A 126 -7.45 2.81 -3.32
CA HIS A 126 -7.03 3.71 -2.25
C HIS A 126 -7.93 4.94 -2.22
N LEU A 127 -8.76 5.04 -1.19
CA LEU A 127 -9.75 6.10 -1.00
C LEU A 127 -9.26 7.07 0.07
N SER A 128 -9.03 8.33 -0.28
CA SER A 128 -8.55 9.32 0.67
C SER A 128 -9.33 10.64 0.64
N THR A 129 -9.14 11.45 1.68
CA THR A 129 -9.66 12.82 1.75
C THR A 129 -8.75 13.84 1.07
N LEU A 130 -7.73 13.40 0.32
CA LEU A 130 -6.83 14.26 -0.43
C LEU A 130 -7.62 15.04 -1.49
N THR A 131 -7.41 16.35 -1.52
CA THR A 131 -8.00 17.25 -2.50
C THR A 131 -7.11 17.37 -3.74
N GLU A 132 -7.68 17.93 -4.81
CA GLU A 132 -6.95 18.25 -6.04
C GLU A 132 -5.81 19.27 -5.81
N GLN A 133 -5.84 19.99 -4.68
CA GLN A 133 -4.81 20.93 -4.24
C GLN A 133 -3.69 20.25 -3.43
N GLY A 134 -3.77 18.92 -3.24
CA GLY A 134 -2.74 18.14 -2.56
C GLY A 134 -2.77 18.26 -1.03
N SER A 135 -3.92 18.55 -0.42
CA SER A 135 -4.11 18.57 1.03
C SER A 135 -5.27 17.68 1.47
N PHE A 136 -5.16 17.03 2.62
CA PHE A 136 -6.25 16.28 3.23
C PHE A 136 -7.32 17.24 3.79
N SER A 137 -8.61 16.93 3.55
CA SER A 137 -9.73 17.79 3.91
C SER A 137 -10.63 17.16 4.97
N ALA A 138 -10.48 17.58 6.21
CA ALA A 138 -11.41 17.25 7.29
C ALA A 138 -12.85 17.71 7.01
N GLN A 139 -13.02 18.85 6.32
CA GLN A 139 -14.33 19.35 5.92
C GLN A 139 -15.04 18.37 4.95
N ARG A 140 -14.33 17.90 3.92
CA ARG A 140 -14.87 16.93 2.95
C ARG A 140 -15.21 15.62 3.66
N ALA A 141 -14.34 15.15 4.56
CA ALA A 141 -14.62 13.98 5.40
C ALA A 141 -15.91 14.19 6.22
N GLY A 142 -16.02 15.29 6.97
CA GLY A 142 -17.19 15.61 7.79
C GLY A 142 -18.47 15.67 6.98
N ALA A 143 -18.47 16.32 5.82
CA ALA A 143 -19.64 16.43 4.96
C ALA A 143 -20.22 15.05 4.55
N VAL A 144 -19.35 14.06 4.33
CA VAL A 144 -19.79 12.70 3.98
C VAL A 144 -20.08 11.86 5.24
N LEU A 145 -19.21 11.91 6.24
CA LEU A 145 -19.34 11.06 7.44
C LEU A 145 -20.59 11.40 8.26
N GLU A 146 -20.99 12.67 8.33
CA GLU A 146 -22.14 13.14 9.11
C GLU A 146 -23.45 13.20 8.30
N ASN A 147 -23.40 13.00 6.97
CA ASN A 147 -24.56 12.96 6.11
C ASN A 147 -24.83 11.53 5.61
N GLU A 148 -25.91 10.91 6.10
CA GLU A 148 -26.26 9.52 5.78
C GLU A 148 -26.40 9.28 4.26
N THR A 149 -27.01 10.21 3.52
CA THR A 149 -27.20 10.09 2.07
C THR A 149 -25.87 10.13 1.32
N ALA A 150 -25.01 11.08 1.67
CA ALA A 150 -23.68 11.21 1.07
C ALA A 150 -22.78 10.02 1.43
N ARG A 151 -22.81 9.57 2.69
CA ARG A 151 -22.07 8.39 3.15
C ARG A 151 -22.51 7.13 2.40
N ALA A 152 -23.80 6.89 2.31
CA ALA A 152 -24.34 5.76 1.55
C ALA A 152 -24.00 5.85 0.05
N ALA A 153 -23.96 7.05 -0.52
CA ALA A 153 -23.54 7.26 -1.91
C ALA A 153 -22.05 6.92 -2.09
N LEU A 154 -21.16 7.40 -1.19
CA LEU A 154 -19.74 7.09 -1.23
C LEU A 154 -19.49 5.58 -1.15
N ILE A 155 -20.13 4.89 -0.20
CA ILE A 155 -20.00 3.43 -0.05
C ILE A 155 -20.43 2.71 -1.35
N ARG A 156 -21.59 3.02 -1.90
CA ARG A 156 -22.06 2.40 -3.16
C ARG A 156 -21.11 2.65 -4.32
N ASN A 157 -20.63 3.90 -4.46
CA ASN A 157 -19.74 4.29 -5.55
C ASN A 157 -18.37 3.61 -5.41
N THR A 158 -17.82 3.53 -4.20
CA THR A 158 -16.56 2.85 -3.91
C THR A 158 -16.65 1.35 -4.21
N VAL A 159 -17.70 0.67 -3.75
CA VAL A 159 -17.88 -0.77 -4.00
C VAL A 159 -18.12 -1.06 -5.49
N ARG A 160 -18.88 -0.21 -6.18
CA ARG A 160 -19.06 -0.31 -7.63
C ARG A 160 -17.72 -0.18 -8.36
N GLU A 161 -16.93 0.85 -8.03
CA GLU A 161 -15.60 1.06 -8.61
C GLU A 161 -14.63 -0.08 -8.31
N MET A 162 -14.63 -0.58 -7.07
CA MET A 162 -13.82 -1.74 -6.69
C MET A 162 -14.11 -2.94 -7.60
N ARG A 163 -15.39 -3.26 -7.83
CA ARG A 163 -15.80 -4.38 -8.67
C ARG A 163 -15.48 -4.15 -10.14
N ASP A 164 -15.91 -3.00 -10.69
CA ASP A 164 -15.80 -2.67 -12.11
C ASP A 164 -14.33 -2.47 -12.52
N GLY A 165 -13.52 -1.92 -11.61
CA GLY A 165 -12.07 -1.74 -11.76
C GLY A 165 -11.26 -3.01 -11.51
N GLY A 166 -11.85 -4.08 -10.96
CA GLY A 166 -11.15 -5.33 -10.65
C GLY A 166 -10.19 -5.23 -9.47
N PHE A 167 -10.45 -4.33 -8.53
CA PHE A 167 -9.70 -4.22 -7.27
C PHE A 167 -10.06 -5.36 -6.33
N SER A 168 -9.07 -5.86 -5.58
CA SER A 168 -9.24 -6.93 -4.60
C SER A 168 -9.83 -6.44 -3.27
N GLY A 169 -9.84 -5.13 -3.05
CA GLY A 169 -10.35 -4.50 -1.83
C GLY A 169 -10.24 -2.99 -1.88
N VAL A 170 -10.52 -2.38 -0.76
CA VAL A 170 -10.47 -0.93 -0.55
C VAL A 170 -9.51 -0.62 0.58
N ASP A 171 -8.65 0.38 0.38
CA ASP A 171 -7.78 0.96 1.39
C ASP A 171 -8.25 2.38 1.70
N VAL A 172 -8.58 2.66 2.96
CA VAL A 172 -9.13 3.94 3.39
C VAL A 172 -8.08 4.73 4.17
N ASP A 173 -7.77 5.92 3.67
CA ASP A 173 -6.81 6.85 4.25
C ASP A 173 -7.44 8.23 4.50
N PHE A 174 -8.16 8.33 5.62
CA PHE A 174 -8.80 9.58 6.05
C PHE A 174 -8.02 10.20 7.19
N GLU A 175 -7.34 11.27 6.90
CA GLU A 175 -6.47 11.96 7.86
C GLU A 175 -7.11 13.24 8.44
N PHE A 176 -6.55 13.75 9.54
CA PHE A 176 -6.91 15.01 10.20
C PHE A 176 -8.39 15.12 10.64
N LEU A 177 -9.01 14.00 10.97
CA LEU A 177 -10.44 13.93 11.29
C LEU A 177 -10.81 14.62 12.60
N GLY A 178 -9.86 14.70 13.54
CA GLY A 178 -10.14 15.18 14.90
C GLY A 178 -11.09 14.28 15.69
N ARG A 179 -11.30 14.63 16.95
CA ARG A 179 -12.12 13.82 17.89
C ARG A 179 -13.59 13.77 17.51
N THR A 180 -14.13 14.83 16.96
CA THR A 180 -15.56 14.94 16.64
C THR A 180 -16.02 13.94 15.58
N LEU A 181 -15.16 13.59 14.64
CA LEU A 181 -15.46 12.66 13.55
C LEU A 181 -15.10 11.21 13.86
N ALA A 182 -14.45 10.92 14.99
CA ALA A 182 -13.95 9.57 15.29
C ALA A 182 -15.06 8.49 15.27
N ALA A 183 -16.21 8.77 15.88
CA ALA A 183 -17.33 7.83 15.91
C ALA A 183 -17.98 7.65 14.52
N SER A 184 -18.18 8.73 13.78
CA SER A 184 -18.74 8.70 12.44
C SER A 184 -17.79 8.00 11.44
N TYR A 185 -16.49 8.19 11.60
CA TYR A 185 -15.47 7.47 10.81
C TYR A 185 -15.48 5.97 11.09
N THR A 186 -15.52 5.58 12.35
CA THR A 186 -15.64 4.16 12.73
C THR A 186 -16.91 3.52 12.14
N ALA A 187 -18.06 4.20 12.24
CA ALA A 187 -19.32 3.72 11.66
C ALA A 187 -19.22 3.58 10.12
N PHE A 188 -18.62 4.56 9.44
CA PHE A 188 -18.36 4.49 8.00
C PHE A 188 -17.50 3.27 7.63
N LEU A 189 -16.41 3.01 8.36
CA LEU A 189 -15.57 1.84 8.12
C LEU A 189 -16.33 0.52 8.31
N GLN A 190 -17.21 0.43 9.31
CA GLN A 190 -18.04 -0.76 9.54
C GLN A 190 -19.04 -0.99 8.40
N GLU A 191 -19.74 0.06 7.96
CA GLU A 191 -20.69 0.02 6.84
C GLU A 191 -19.96 -0.35 5.52
N LEU A 192 -18.81 0.28 5.27
CA LEU A 192 -18.00 0.01 4.08
C LEU A 192 -17.44 -1.41 4.09
N SER A 193 -16.93 -1.89 5.23
CA SER A 193 -16.41 -3.25 5.40
C SER A 193 -17.48 -4.29 5.03
N GLN A 194 -18.69 -4.14 5.55
CA GLN A 194 -19.80 -5.04 5.23
C GLN A 194 -20.12 -5.05 3.74
N ALA A 195 -20.13 -3.87 3.11
CA ALA A 195 -20.42 -3.74 1.67
C ALA A 195 -19.31 -4.32 0.80
N VAL A 196 -18.04 -4.09 1.16
CA VAL A 196 -16.85 -4.63 0.50
C VAL A 196 -16.80 -6.15 0.62
N HIS A 197 -17.03 -6.72 1.80
CA HIS A 197 -17.10 -8.17 2.01
C HIS A 197 -18.23 -8.81 1.21
N THR A 198 -19.41 -8.18 1.17
CA THR A 198 -20.53 -8.66 0.34
C THR A 198 -20.16 -8.70 -1.14
N ALA A 199 -19.27 -7.82 -1.59
CA ALA A 199 -18.76 -7.77 -2.95
C ALA A 199 -17.54 -8.69 -3.19
N GLY A 200 -17.09 -9.45 -2.18
CA GLY A 200 -15.96 -10.39 -2.28
C GLY A 200 -14.58 -9.75 -2.12
N GLY A 201 -14.51 -8.51 -1.65
CA GLY A 201 -13.27 -7.79 -1.35
C GLY A 201 -12.90 -7.81 0.13
N TYR A 202 -11.82 -7.08 0.49
CA TYR A 202 -11.41 -6.85 1.87
C TYR A 202 -11.15 -5.35 2.13
N LEU A 203 -11.23 -4.94 3.40
CA LEU A 203 -11.03 -3.57 3.82
C LEU A 203 -9.69 -3.41 4.53
N MET A 204 -8.88 -2.47 4.07
CA MET A 204 -7.73 -1.95 4.76
C MET A 204 -8.00 -0.51 5.22
N ALA A 205 -7.40 -0.10 6.33
CA ALA A 205 -7.44 1.29 6.80
C ALA A 205 -6.05 1.75 7.22
N ALA A 206 -5.63 2.91 6.74
CA ALA A 206 -4.42 3.58 7.20
C ALA A 206 -4.72 4.40 8.46
N VAL A 207 -3.80 4.38 9.42
CA VAL A 207 -3.95 5.11 10.69
C VAL A 207 -2.70 5.87 11.08
N ALA A 208 -2.91 7.06 11.64
CA ALA A 208 -1.83 7.88 12.18
C ALA A 208 -1.09 7.18 13.33
N PRO A 209 0.23 7.41 13.51
CA PRO A 209 1.07 6.69 14.45
C PRO A 209 0.83 7.13 15.90
N LYS A 210 -0.07 6.45 16.61
CA LYS A 210 -0.42 6.72 18.03
C LYS A 210 0.38 5.87 18.99
N THR A 211 0.54 6.40 20.21
CA THR A 211 1.16 5.71 21.35
C THR A 211 0.22 5.60 22.56
N SER A 212 -0.99 6.18 22.47
CA SER A 212 -2.03 6.08 23.50
C SER A 212 -3.41 6.39 22.94
N ASP A 213 -4.49 5.99 23.63
CA ASP A 213 -5.86 6.34 23.27
C ASP A 213 -6.14 7.85 23.34
N THR A 214 -5.47 8.52 24.27
CA THR A 214 -5.66 9.94 24.58
C THR A 214 -4.61 10.86 23.95
N GLN A 215 -3.82 10.36 22.97
CA GLN A 215 -2.84 11.18 22.29
C GLN A 215 -3.52 12.37 21.62
N PRO A 216 -3.14 13.62 22.01
CA PRO A 216 -3.78 14.81 21.48
C PRO A 216 -3.28 15.14 20.07
N GLY A 217 -4.13 15.80 19.30
CA GLY A 217 -3.82 16.32 17.97
C GLY A 217 -4.80 15.83 16.91
N VAL A 218 -5.15 16.74 16.00
CA VAL A 218 -6.14 16.52 14.93
C VAL A 218 -5.84 15.28 14.08
N LEU A 219 -4.55 14.99 13.87
CA LEU A 219 -4.10 13.81 13.11
C LEU A 219 -4.45 12.50 13.83
N TYR A 220 -4.43 12.49 15.16
CA TYR A 220 -4.50 11.26 15.97
C TYR A 220 -5.90 10.97 16.51
N GLU A 221 -6.64 12.01 16.92
CA GLU A 221 -7.85 11.89 17.72
C GLU A 221 -9.01 11.23 16.97
N GLY A 222 -9.02 11.29 15.63
CA GLY A 222 -10.00 10.64 14.78
C GLY A 222 -9.84 9.13 14.67
N HIS A 223 -8.67 8.58 15.03
CA HIS A 223 -8.34 7.16 14.86
C HIS A 223 -8.47 6.38 16.17
N ASP A 224 -9.61 5.73 16.37
CA ASP A 224 -9.79 4.72 17.44
C ASP A 224 -9.24 3.37 16.94
N TYR A 225 -8.04 3.00 17.38
CA TYR A 225 -7.35 1.79 16.94
C TYR A 225 -8.17 0.52 17.22
N ALA A 226 -8.79 0.42 18.39
CA ALA A 226 -9.56 -0.76 18.75
C ALA A 226 -10.82 -0.92 17.88
N ALA A 227 -11.50 0.19 17.60
CA ALA A 227 -12.70 0.19 16.77
C ALA A 227 -12.36 -0.03 15.27
N ILE A 228 -11.31 0.63 14.76
CA ILE A 228 -10.83 0.46 13.39
C ILE A 228 -10.32 -0.97 13.16
N GLY A 229 -9.53 -1.53 14.10
CA GLY A 229 -9.04 -2.91 14.00
C GLY A 229 -10.13 -3.98 14.03
N LYS A 230 -11.32 -3.67 14.56
CA LYS A 230 -12.51 -4.54 14.45
C LYS A 230 -13.20 -4.42 13.10
N ALA A 231 -13.23 -3.22 12.52
CA ALA A 231 -13.91 -2.94 11.26
C ALA A 231 -13.10 -3.37 10.04
N ALA A 232 -11.77 -3.19 10.06
CA ALA A 232 -10.88 -3.49 8.96
C ALA A 232 -10.28 -4.90 9.04
N ASP A 233 -9.98 -5.50 7.89
CA ASP A 233 -9.25 -6.77 7.76
C ASP A 233 -7.76 -6.56 7.97
N GLN A 234 -7.24 -5.42 7.50
CA GLN A 234 -5.86 -4.99 7.67
C GLN A 234 -5.78 -3.52 8.10
N VAL A 235 -4.79 -3.18 8.90
CA VAL A 235 -4.55 -1.81 9.37
C VAL A 235 -3.10 -1.43 9.11
N LEU A 236 -2.89 -0.41 8.28
CA LEU A 236 -1.58 0.16 8.03
C LEU A 236 -1.24 1.20 9.10
N LEU A 237 -0.17 0.98 9.82
CA LEU A 237 0.42 2.00 10.69
C LEU A 237 1.31 2.92 9.85
N MET A 238 0.99 4.20 9.76
CA MET A 238 1.79 5.21 9.03
C MET A 238 3.01 5.62 9.86
N THR A 239 3.95 4.68 10.06
CA THR A 239 5.13 4.81 10.91
C THR A 239 6.28 5.54 10.22
N TYR A 240 6.00 6.73 9.70
CA TYR A 240 6.94 7.61 8.99
C TYR A 240 6.59 9.09 9.22
N GLU A 241 7.39 9.99 8.66
CA GLU A 241 7.22 11.45 8.69
C GLU A 241 7.37 12.09 10.09
N TRP A 242 8.14 11.48 11.00
CA TRP A 242 8.62 12.19 12.19
C TRP A 242 9.61 13.29 11.82
N GLY A 243 10.58 12.97 10.93
CA GLY A 243 11.39 13.98 10.26
C GLY A 243 10.75 14.35 8.93
N TYR A 244 10.53 15.64 8.68
CA TYR A 244 9.97 16.17 7.45
C TYR A 244 10.46 17.62 7.23
N THR A 245 10.24 18.17 6.03
CA THR A 245 10.78 19.46 5.56
C THR A 245 10.57 20.65 6.52
N TYR A 246 9.46 20.68 7.25
CA TYR A 246 9.12 21.81 8.15
C TYR A 246 9.34 21.50 9.63
N GLY A 247 9.89 20.33 9.95
CA GLY A 247 10.20 19.90 11.31
C GLY A 247 11.68 20.04 11.67
N PRO A 248 12.06 19.74 12.91
CA PRO A 248 13.48 19.64 13.27
C PRO A 248 14.14 18.48 12.52
N PRO A 249 15.45 18.59 12.19
CA PRO A 249 16.18 17.50 11.52
C PRO A 249 16.14 16.23 12.35
N MET A 250 15.54 15.16 11.79
CA MET A 250 15.51 13.83 12.40
C MET A 250 15.22 12.78 11.32
N ALA A 251 15.40 11.51 11.67
CA ALA A 251 15.04 10.42 10.76
C ALA A 251 13.55 10.46 10.41
N VAL A 252 13.20 10.13 9.17
CA VAL A 252 11.79 10.03 8.72
C VAL A 252 11.04 8.99 9.56
N ALA A 253 11.68 7.87 9.91
CA ALA A 253 11.13 6.81 10.76
C ALA A 253 12.13 6.42 11.85
N PRO A 254 12.25 7.18 12.96
CA PRO A 254 13.12 6.82 14.06
C PRO A 254 12.66 5.51 14.71
N ILE A 255 13.56 4.53 14.82
CA ILE A 255 13.21 3.17 15.24
C ILE A 255 12.55 3.10 16.62
N ASP A 256 12.97 3.96 17.56
CA ASP A 256 12.38 4.04 18.88
C ASP A 256 10.94 4.61 18.87
N ALA A 257 10.63 5.53 17.96
CA ALA A 257 9.29 6.05 17.77
C ALA A 257 8.39 4.98 17.11
N VAL A 258 8.88 4.31 16.07
CA VAL A 258 8.20 3.18 15.44
C VAL A 258 7.88 2.09 16.45
N GLU A 259 8.85 1.69 17.28
CA GLU A 259 8.66 0.66 18.32
C GLU A 259 7.54 1.04 19.30
N ARG A 260 7.50 2.28 19.77
CA ARG A 260 6.43 2.75 20.69
C ARG A 260 5.04 2.64 20.04
N VAL A 261 4.91 3.02 18.77
CA VAL A 261 3.65 2.91 18.02
C VAL A 261 3.24 1.45 17.85
N VAL A 262 4.16 0.58 17.44
CA VAL A 262 3.89 -0.86 17.27
C VAL A 262 3.46 -1.50 18.59
N ARG A 263 4.17 -1.21 19.70
CA ARG A 263 3.80 -1.72 21.05
C ARG A 263 2.38 -1.30 21.45
N TYR A 264 1.99 -0.07 21.17
CA TYR A 264 0.63 0.39 21.41
C TYR A 264 -0.36 -0.30 20.47
N ALA A 265 -0.08 -0.36 19.17
CA ALA A 265 -0.97 -0.94 18.16
C ALA A 265 -1.30 -2.41 18.47
N VAL A 266 -0.30 -3.25 18.79
CA VAL A 266 -0.53 -4.67 19.13
C VAL A 266 -1.32 -4.87 20.43
N SER A 267 -1.43 -3.84 21.26
CA SER A 267 -2.31 -3.86 22.45
C SER A 267 -3.78 -3.56 22.14
N ARG A 268 -4.10 -3.08 20.92
CA ARG A 268 -5.42 -2.64 20.48
C ARG A 268 -5.95 -3.41 19.28
N ILE A 269 -5.07 -3.88 18.41
CA ILE A 269 -5.38 -4.52 17.14
C ILE A 269 -4.66 -5.88 17.12
N GLU A 270 -5.32 -6.88 16.58
CA GLU A 270 -4.71 -8.20 16.37
C GLU A 270 -3.44 -8.09 15.51
N PRO A 271 -2.29 -8.61 15.98
CA PRO A 271 -1.00 -8.45 15.27
C PRO A 271 -1.03 -8.93 13.81
N GLY A 272 -1.79 -9.99 13.51
CA GLY A 272 -1.93 -10.53 12.15
C GLY A 272 -2.62 -9.58 11.16
N LYS A 273 -3.28 -8.53 11.63
CA LYS A 273 -3.91 -7.50 10.80
C LYS A 273 -3.01 -6.30 10.54
N LEU A 274 -1.90 -6.17 11.28
CA LEU A 274 -1.07 -4.97 11.23
C LEU A 274 -0.08 -5.02 10.07
N LEU A 275 -0.05 -3.94 9.30
CA LEU A 275 0.98 -3.62 8.31
C LEU A 275 1.82 -2.45 8.84
N LEU A 276 3.12 -2.54 8.66
CA LEU A 276 4.05 -1.49 9.06
C LEU A 276 4.40 -0.62 7.85
N GLY A 277 4.11 0.67 7.94
CA GLY A 277 4.53 1.64 6.94
C GLY A 277 6.04 1.85 6.98
N PHE A 278 6.69 1.67 5.85
CA PHE A 278 8.13 1.85 5.70
C PHE A 278 8.43 2.89 4.60
N PRO A 279 9.06 4.01 4.93
CA PRO A 279 9.39 5.03 3.93
C PRO A 279 10.56 4.56 3.06
N ASN A 280 10.44 4.76 1.75
CA ASN A 280 11.53 4.59 0.78
C ASN A 280 12.10 5.95 0.32
N TYR A 281 11.89 6.99 1.11
CA TYR A 281 12.30 8.37 0.87
C TYR A 281 12.87 9.00 2.15
N ALA A 282 13.55 10.12 1.99
CA ALA A 282 14.05 10.96 3.06
C ALA A 282 13.86 12.43 2.68
N TYR A 283 13.94 13.30 3.68
CA TYR A 283 13.96 14.74 3.50
C TYR A 283 15.35 15.28 3.83
N ASP A 284 15.89 16.19 3.01
CA ASP A 284 17.17 16.89 3.13
C ASP A 284 16.99 18.40 3.40
#